data_39a0655e55d1e30a3051668bbcacf193
#
_entry.id   39a0655e55d1e30a3051668bbcacf193
#
_cell.length_a   1.000
_cell.length_b   1.000
_cell.length_c   1.000
_cell.angle_alpha   90.00
_cell.angle_beta   90.00
_cell.angle_gamma   90.00
#
_symmetry.space_group_name_H-M   'P 1'
#
loop_
_entity.id
_entity.type
_entity.pdbx_description
1 polymer ?
#
loop_
_entity_poly.entity_id
_entity_poly.type
_entity_poly.pdbx_seq_one_letter_code
_entity_poly.pdbx_strand_id
1 'polypeptide(L)'
;MNWITKLFPFLLWIKDLTNPRTLKADLIAGVTVAFVIVPQSMAYAQLAGLGPQYGLYASFLPVLIGAIMGSSRQLSTGPVAVVSLLTAAALGEIVTDPASYAVYAALLALIVGVFQLSLGILRLGFVINFLSHPVVTGFTNAAAIIIGASQLPKVFGIRVINSNDADWSSACQPLNLIERIESSVNPALHTICNADQSYQTIARLIESAIFNTHIPTLAMALSGVLGIILLKKFSPRMPAILTVAIISTAASFLIDYESMGGAIVNSIEIDGLFSFKIPSFDFNAMGTLFVYAITISLIGFMEAISVAKSMAATTKQRLDVNQELIGQGLSNITSSFFQGYAVSGSFSRSAVNLTAGAVTGFASVITAVIVGLTIVWLTPLLYHLPQATLAAIILMSVVNLIHFGPLRHAWKVEKHDGWVGLLTFIMTLVFAPHL
;
A
#
# COMPACT_ATOMS: atom_id res chain seq x y z
N MET A 1 -12.80 -33.66 -4.61
CA MET A 1 -12.18 -32.80 -3.60
C MET A 1 -13.13 -32.79 -2.40
N ASN A 2 -12.66 -33.27 -1.24
CA ASN A 2 -13.50 -33.34 -0.03
C ASN A 2 -13.92 -31.92 0.41
N TRP A 3 -15.12 -31.77 0.97
CA TRP A 3 -15.61 -30.49 1.45
C TRP A 3 -14.63 -29.79 2.44
N ILE A 4 -13.88 -30.59 3.23
CA ILE A 4 -12.87 -30.12 4.18
C ILE A 4 -11.72 -29.38 3.46
N THR A 5 -11.24 -29.90 2.32
CA THR A 5 -10.15 -29.26 1.54
C THR A 5 -10.61 -28.01 0.78
N LYS A 6 -11.94 -27.85 0.61
CA LYS A 6 -12.52 -26.59 0.11
C LYS A 6 -12.59 -25.55 1.22
N LEU A 7 -12.92 -25.97 2.44
CA LEU A 7 -12.98 -25.05 3.59
C LEU A 7 -11.60 -24.61 4.06
N PHE A 8 -10.63 -25.53 3.99
CA PHE A 8 -9.25 -25.32 4.43
C PHE A 8 -8.25 -25.65 3.31
N PRO A 9 -8.02 -24.73 2.37
CA PRO A 9 -7.15 -24.95 1.21
C PRO A 9 -5.71 -25.30 1.58
N PHE A 10 -5.21 -24.82 2.74
CA PHE A 10 -3.86 -25.12 3.20
C PHE A 10 -3.59 -26.62 3.35
N LEU A 11 -4.63 -27.44 3.57
CA LEU A 11 -4.49 -28.90 3.62
C LEU A 11 -4.01 -29.52 2.29
N LEU A 12 -4.15 -28.80 1.18
CA LEU A 12 -3.67 -29.25 -0.12
C LEU A 12 -2.15 -29.16 -0.27
N TRP A 13 -1.53 -28.23 0.41
CA TRP A 13 -0.09 -28.00 0.29
C TRP A 13 0.71 -28.35 1.56
N ILE A 14 0.08 -28.54 2.72
CA ILE A 14 0.79 -28.87 3.96
C ILE A 14 1.59 -30.17 3.84
N LYS A 15 1.12 -31.12 3.03
CA LYS A 15 1.84 -32.37 2.76
C LYS A 15 3.11 -32.16 1.93
N ASP A 16 3.16 -31.12 1.12
CA ASP A 16 4.34 -30.80 0.31
C ASP A 16 5.53 -30.35 1.20
N LEU A 17 5.26 -29.89 2.44
CA LEU A 17 6.28 -29.47 3.41
C LEU A 17 7.08 -30.64 4.01
N THR A 18 6.64 -31.88 3.85
CA THR A 18 7.43 -33.05 4.24
C THR A 18 8.70 -33.19 3.39
N ASN A 19 8.72 -32.54 2.21
CA ASN A 19 9.91 -32.48 1.38
C ASN A 19 10.85 -31.35 1.86
N PRO A 20 12.08 -31.67 2.33
CA PRO A 20 13.02 -30.65 2.84
C PRO A 20 13.40 -29.58 1.81
N ARG A 21 13.35 -29.90 0.51
CA ARG A 21 13.62 -28.91 -0.55
C ARG A 21 12.51 -27.87 -0.64
N THR A 22 11.25 -28.30 -0.55
CA THR A 22 10.09 -27.41 -0.52
C THR A 22 10.12 -26.52 0.72
N LEU A 23 10.35 -27.11 1.90
CA LEU A 23 10.44 -26.37 3.15
C LEU A 23 11.53 -25.29 3.11
N LYS A 24 12.73 -25.65 2.62
CA LYS A 24 13.86 -24.70 2.48
C LYS A 24 13.52 -23.58 1.49
N ALA A 25 12.89 -23.90 0.37
CA ALA A 25 12.49 -22.93 -0.64
C ALA A 25 11.47 -21.92 -0.09
N ASP A 26 10.43 -22.41 0.62
CA ASP A 26 9.41 -21.57 1.23
C ASP A 26 9.98 -20.71 2.38
N LEU A 27 10.91 -21.23 3.18
CA LEU A 27 11.62 -20.46 4.20
C LEU A 27 12.38 -19.28 3.58
N ILE A 28 13.17 -19.53 2.54
CA ILE A 28 13.95 -18.49 1.86
C ILE A 28 13.01 -17.46 1.23
N ALA A 29 11.95 -17.90 0.57
CA ALA A 29 10.98 -17.04 -0.06
C ALA A 29 10.22 -16.19 0.98
N GLY A 30 9.75 -16.79 2.07
CA GLY A 30 9.04 -16.10 3.13
C GLY A 30 9.89 -15.04 3.83
N VAL A 31 11.16 -15.35 4.13
CA VAL A 31 12.11 -14.36 4.66
C VAL A 31 12.34 -13.22 3.68
N THR A 32 12.52 -13.53 2.40
CA THR A 32 12.74 -12.52 1.36
C THR A 32 11.54 -11.58 1.20
N VAL A 33 10.32 -12.13 1.22
CA VAL A 33 9.08 -11.31 1.15
C VAL A 33 8.88 -10.49 2.42
N ALA A 34 9.19 -11.05 3.61
CA ALA A 34 9.10 -10.31 4.88
C ALA A 34 9.98 -9.05 4.85
N PHE A 35 11.15 -9.15 4.30
CA PHE A 35 12.06 -8.02 4.14
C PHE A 35 11.56 -6.93 3.19
N VAL A 36 10.70 -7.27 2.26
CA VAL A 36 10.07 -6.31 1.36
C VAL A 36 8.81 -5.71 1.98
N ILE A 37 7.97 -6.55 2.61
CA ILE A 37 6.65 -6.10 3.09
C ILE A 37 6.75 -5.13 4.27
N VAL A 38 7.73 -5.27 5.18
CA VAL A 38 7.86 -4.42 6.37
C VAL A 38 7.96 -2.93 6.00
N PRO A 39 9.00 -2.45 5.30
CA PRO A 39 9.07 -1.03 4.97
C PRO A 39 7.99 -0.61 3.96
N GLN A 40 7.58 -1.50 3.06
CA GLN A 40 6.56 -1.20 2.07
C GLN A 40 5.17 -1.01 2.68
N SER A 41 4.80 -1.83 3.66
CA SER A 41 3.50 -1.71 4.34
C SER A 41 3.40 -0.45 5.20
N MET A 42 4.50 -0.06 5.86
CA MET A 42 4.59 1.21 6.59
C MET A 42 4.38 2.39 5.64
N ALA A 43 5.02 2.36 4.48
CA ALA A 43 4.88 3.37 3.46
C ALA A 43 3.44 3.45 2.92
N TYR A 44 2.79 2.31 2.67
CA TYR A 44 1.40 2.26 2.19
C TYR A 44 0.36 2.66 3.26
N ALA A 45 0.63 2.41 4.55
CA ALA A 45 -0.21 2.94 5.62
C ALA A 45 -0.21 4.48 5.61
N GLN A 46 0.97 5.09 5.45
CA GLN A 46 1.07 6.54 5.33
C GLN A 46 0.39 7.10 4.07
N LEU A 47 0.40 6.34 2.96
CA LEU A 47 -0.37 6.68 1.77
C LEU A 47 -1.88 6.63 2.04
N ALA A 48 -2.33 5.73 2.92
CA ALA A 48 -3.71 5.65 3.37
C ALA A 48 -4.08 6.74 4.41
N GLY A 49 -3.17 7.63 4.77
CA GLY A 49 -3.37 8.64 5.81
C GLY A 49 -3.25 8.09 7.24
N LEU A 50 -2.72 6.88 7.39
CA LEU A 50 -2.57 6.17 8.66
C LEU A 50 -1.12 6.20 9.16
N GLY A 51 -0.94 6.02 10.46
CA GLY A 51 0.39 5.80 11.02
C GLY A 51 1.04 4.52 10.46
N PRO A 52 2.37 4.45 10.39
CA PRO A 52 3.09 3.32 9.82
C PRO A 52 2.80 1.98 10.52
N GLN A 53 2.46 1.99 11.82
CA GLN A 53 2.08 0.80 12.59
C GLN A 53 0.88 0.05 12.00
N TYR A 54 -0.10 0.76 11.46
CA TYR A 54 -1.28 0.14 10.86
C TYR A 54 -0.95 -0.68 9.62
N GLY A 55 0.12 -0.32 8.91
CA GLY A 55 0.66 -1.11 7.81
C GLY A 55 1.25 -2.43 8.28
N LEU A 56 1.96 -2.42 9.39
CA LEU A 56 2.52 -3.63 10.00
C LEU A 56 1.40 -4.54 10.51
N TYR A 57 0.36 -3.99 11.17
CA TYR A 57 -0.80 -4.76 11.62
C TYR A 57 -1.52 -5.44 10.44
N ALA A 58 -1.74 -4.71 9.36
CA ALA A 58 -2.34 -5.23 8.13
C ALA A 58 -1.45 -6.25 7.39
N SER A 59 -0.16 -6.34 7.74
CA SER A 59 0.82 -7.27 7.14
C SER A 59 1.09 -8.51 7.98
N PHE A 60 0.50 -8.64 9.14
CA PHE A 60 0.70 -9.77 10.05
C PHE A 60 -0.42 -10.82 9.90
N LEU A 61 -1.48 -10.70 10.70
CA LEU A 61 -2.57 -11.70 10.70
C LEU A 61 -3.33 -11.77 9.35
N PRO A 62 -3.62 -10.67 8.64
CA PRO A 62 -4.26 -10.75 7.34
C PRO A 62 -3.47 -11.57 6.32
N VAL A 63 -2.13 -11.45 6.31
CA VAL A 63 -1.26 -12.24 5.44
C VAL A 63 -1.34 -13.73 5.78
N LEU A 64 -1.34 -14.05 7.07
CA LEU A 64 -1.48 -15.43 7.57
C LEU A 64 -2.81 -16.05 7.12
N ILE A 65 -3.91 -15.33 7.31
CA ILE A 65 -5.25 -15.81 6.93
C ILE A 65 -5.37 -15.96 5.41
N GLY A 66 -4.86 -15.00 4.64
CA GLY A 66 -4.82 -15.08 3.18
C GLY A 66 -4.06 -16.32 2.68
N ALA A 67 -2.94 -16.65 3.32
CA ALA A 67 -2.15 -17.84 2.98
C ALA A 67 -2.85 -19.16 3.30
N ILE A 68 -3.61 -19.21 4.39
CA ILE A 68 -4.30 -20.42 4.85
C ILE A 68 -5.60 -20.65 4.09
N MET A 69 -6.36 -19.57 3.82
CA MET A 69 -7.71 -19.63 3.27
C MET A 69 -7.78 -19.35 1.76
N GLY A 70 -6.74 -18.71 1.20
CA GLY A 70 -6.65 -18.45 -0.25
C GLY A 70 -6.36 -19.71 -1.05
N SER A 71 -6.64 -19.67 -2.36
CA SER A 71 -6.36 -20.76 -3.28
C SER A 71 -4.99 -20.64 -3.96
N SER A 72 -4.44 -19.44 -4.05
CA SER A 72 -3.14 -19.18 -4.65
C SER A 72 -1.99 -19.47 -3.66
N ARG A 73 -1.00 -20.23 -4.12
CA ARG A 73 0.16 -20.59 -3.29
C ARG A 73 1.21 -19.49 -3.19
N GLN A 74 1.29 -18.61 -4.18
CA GLN A 74 2.33 -17.58 -4.27
C GLN A 74 1.81 -16.16 -4.09
N LEU A 75 0.49 -15.97 -4.04
CA LEU A 75 -0.08 -14.63 -3.85
C LEU A 75 0.32 -14.09 -2.48
N SER A 76 0.93 -12.92 -2.47
CA SER A 76 1.25 -12.19 -1.24
C SER A 76 0.16 -11.17 -0.96
N THR A 77 -0.73 -11.48 -0.04
CA THR A 77 -1.76 -10.56 0.48
C THR A 77 -1.13 -9.55 1.44
N GLY A 78 -1.74 -8.40 1.62
CA GLY A 78 -1.28 -7.34 2.53
C GLY A 78 -1.58 -5.95 1.98
N PRO A 79 -1.08 -4.87 2.59
CA PRO A 79 -1.23 -3.52 2.08
C PRO A 79 -0.75 -3.37 0.64
N VAL A 80 -1.52 -2.66 -0.18
CA VAL A 80 -1.18 -2.35 -1.58
C VAL A 80 -1.50 -0.90 -1.89
N ALA A 81 -0.73 -0.29 -2.79
CA ALA A 81 -0.78 1.13 -3.06
C ALA A 81 -2.17 1.64 -3.49
N VAL A 82 -2.83 0.91 -4.40
CA VAL A 82 -4.15 1.28 -4.93
C VAL A 82 -5.22 1.26 -3.84
N VAL A 83 -5.26 0.19 -3.03
CA VAL A 83 -6.23 0.09 -1.93
C VAL A 83 -5.94 1.13 -0.85
N SER A 84 -4.66 1.43 -0.57
CA SER A 84 -4.27 2.48 0.37
C SER A 84 -4.75 3.86 -0.09
N LEU A 85 -4.57 4.19 -1.37
CA LEU A 85 -5.08 5.45 -1.95
C LEU A 85 -6.61 5.53 -1.87
N LEU A 86 -7.31 4.46 -2.22
CA LEU A 86 -8.78 4.42 -2.13
C LEU A 86 -9.27 4.50 -0.68
N THR A 87 -8.51 3.95 0.27
CA THR A 87 -8.80 4.11 1.71
C THR A 87 -8.65 5.57 2.13
N ALA A 88 -7.57 6.25 1.71
CA ALA A 88 -7.38 7.67 1.97
C ALA A 88 -8.53 8.51 1.40
N ALA A 89 -8.92 8.25 0.15
CA ALA A 89 -10.04 8.93 -0.50
C ALA A 89 -11.36 8.72 0.24
N ALA A 90 -11.66 7.48 0.64
CA ALA A 90 -12.89 7.15 1.37
C ALA A 90 -12.98 7.83 2.75
N LEU A 91 -11.86 7.91 3.46
CA LEU A 91 -11.82 8.44 4.82
C LEU A 91 -11.71 9.97 4.84
N GLY A 92 -11.02 10.55 3.87
CA GLY A 92 -10.85 12.01 3.78
C GLY A 92 -12.17 12.78 3.62
N GLU A 93 -13.21 12.15 3.07
CA GLU A 93 -14.54 12.76 2.97
C GLU A 93 -15.38 12.66 4.26
N ILE A 94 -15.08 11.70 5.13
CA ILE A 94 -15.96 11.33 6.26
C ILE A 94 -15.37 11.74 7.59
N VAL A 95 -14.05 11.67 7.71
CA VAL A 95 -13.35 11.80 8.99
C VAL A 95 -12.61 13.12 9.07
N THR A 96 -13.06 13.97 9.98
CA THR A 96 -12.41 15.26 10.28
C THR A 96 -11.45 15.18 11.47
N ASP A 97 -11.60 14.15 12.32
CA ASP A 97 -10.77 13.97 13.52
C ASP A 97 -9.70 12.88 13.30
N PRO A 98 -8.41 13.20 13.41
CA PRO A 98 -7.32 12.23 13.24
C PRO A 98 -7.41 11.01 14.17
N ALA A 99 -7.93 11.16 15.38
CA ALA A 99 -8.06 10.06 16.33
C ALA A 99 -9.07 8.99 15.87
N SER A 100 -10.10 9.40 15.15
CA SER A 100 -11.13 8.51 14.61
C SER A 100 -10.73 7.83 13.31
N TYR A 101 -9.69 8.33 12.63
CA TYR A 101 -9.32 7.89 11.28
C TYR A 101 -9.00 6.38 11.21
N ALA A 102 -8.23 5.87 12.15
CA ALA A 102 -7.89 4.44 12.21
C ALA A 102 -9.11 3.55 12.50
N VAL A 103 -10.06 4.05 13.29
CA VAL A 103 -11.30 3.33 13.63
C VAL A 103 -12.16 3.14 12.37
N TYR A 104 -12.31 4.21 11.57
CA TYR A 104 -13.07 4.14 10.31
C TYR A 104 -12.32 3.35 9.23
N ALA A 105 -10.98 3.36 9.23
CA ALA A 105 -10.18 2.49 8.35
C ALA A 105 -10.44 1.00 8.65
N ALA A 106 -10.50 0.63 9.93
CA ALA A 106 -10.85 -0.73 10.36
C ALA A 106 -12.30 -1.08 10.00
N LEU A 107 -13.26 -0.15 10.16
CA LEU A 107 -14.65 -0.35 9.75
C LEU A 107 -14.76 -0.56 8.24
N LEU A 108 -14.05 0.25 7.44
CA LEU A 108 -14.00 0.10 5.98
C LEU A 108 -13.44 -1.28 5.60
N ALA A 109 -12.36 -1.74 6.24
CA ALA A 109 -11.80 -3.07 6.03
C ALA A 109 -12.79 -4.18 6.35
N LEU A 110 -13.62 -4.01 7.40
CA LEU A 110 -14.69 -4.95 7.74
C LEU A 110 -15.74 -5.05 6.63
N ILE A 111 -16.22 -3.90 6.14
CA ILE A 111 -17.25 -3.86 5.09
C ILE A 111 -16.70 -4.49 3.79
N VAL A 112 -15.47 -4.14 3.40
CA VAL A 112 -14.75 -4.75 2.26
C VAL A 112 -14.66 -6.25 2.44
N GLY A 113 -14.24 -6.71 3.62
CA GLY A 113 -14.05 -8.13 3.91
C GLY A 113 -15.37 -8.92 3.88
N VAL A 114 -16.42 -8.39 4.49
CA VAL A 114 -17.77 -9.01 4.48
C VAL A 114 -18.32 -9.07 3.06
N PHE A 115 -18.15 -8.02 2.27
CA PHE A 115 -18.61 -7.98 0.88
C PHE A 115 -17.86 -9.03 0.03
N GLN A 116 -16.52 -9.08 0.10
CA GLN A 116 -15.72 -10.07 -0.64
C GLN A 116 -16.05 -11.50 -0.19
N LEU A 117 -16.17 -11.75 1.11
CA LEU A 117 -16.56 -13.05 1.66
C LEU A 117 -17.92 -13.48 1.15
N SER A 118 -18.90 -12.57 1.14
CA SER A 118 -20.24 -12.84 0.62
C SER A 118 -20.22 -13.24 -0.86
N LEU A 119 -19.45 -12.49 -1.69
CA LEU A 119 -19.27 -12.83 -3.10
C LEU A 119 -18.63 -14.22 -3.27
N GLY A 120 -17.65 -14.55 -2.44
CA GLY A 120 -16.96 -15.86 -2.49
C GLY A 120 -17.90 -17.02 -2.12
N ILE A 121 -18.66 -16.90 -1.03
CA ILE A 121 -19.62 -17.90 -0.55
C ILE A 121 -20.74 -18.10 -1.57
N LEU A 122 -21.28 -17.01 -2.12
CA LEU A 122 -22.33 -17.04 -3.16
C LEU A 122 -21.79 -17.47 -4.53
N ARG A 123 -20.48 -17.75 -4.65
CA ARG A 123 -19.80 -18.14 -5.90
C ARG A 123 -19.96 -17.12 -7.04
N LEU A 124 -19.97 -15.85 -6.67
CA LEU A 124 -20.11 -14.73 -7.60
C LEU A 124 -18.74 -14.22 -8.11
N GLY A 125 -17.66 -14.99 -8.00
CA GLY A 125 -16.34 -14.63 -8.53
C GLY A 125 -16.29 -14.29 -10.01
N PHE A 126 -17.32 -14.71 -10.77
CA PHE A 126 -17.46 -14.33 -12.17
C PHE A 126 -17.79 -12.84 -12.38
N VAL A 127 -18.29 -12.12 -11.36
CA VAL A 127 -18.59 -10.69 -11.41
C VAL A 127 -17.37 -9.87 -11.86
N ILE A 128 -16.16 -10.35 -11.56
CA ILE A 128 -14.92 -9.70 -11.99
C ILE A 128 -14.77 -9.66 -13.52
N ASN A 129 -15.34 -10.62 -14.22
CA ASN A 129 -15.28 -10.65 -15.68
C ASN A 129 -16.08 -9.49 -16.32
N PHE A 130 -16.96 -8.83 -15.57
CA PHE A 130 -17.67 -7.62 -16.01
C PHE A 130 -16.84 -6.35 -15.91
N LEU A 131 -15.76 -6.37 -15.11
CA LEU A 131 -14.80 -5.27 -15.10
C LEU A 131 -13.91 -5.35 -16.34
N SER A 132 -14.10 -4.42 -17.25
CA SER A 132 -13.31 -4.33 -18.47
C SER A 132 -11.82 -4.10 -18.12
N HIS A 133 -10.95 -4.92 -18.72
CA HIS A 133 -9.50 -4.79 -18.52
C HIS A 133 -8.95 -3.40 -18.88
N PRO A 134 -9.41 -2.71 -19.95
CA PRO A 134 -9.05 -1.33 -20.24
C PRO A 134 -9.41 -0.32 -19.14
N VAL A 135 -10.60 -0.45 -18.53
CA VAL A 135 -11.03 0.39 -17.39
C VAL A 135 -10.03 0.29 -16.24
N VAL A 136 -9.70 -0.93 -15.86
CA VAL A 136 -8.77 -1.15 -14.74
C VAL A 136 -7.37 -0.68 -15.06
N THR A 137 -6.90 -0.91 -16.28
CA THR A 137 -5.58 -0.42 -16.69
C THR A 137 -5.55 1.11 -16.69
N GLY A 138 -6.60 1.77 -17.20
CA GLY A 138 -6.73 3.22 -17.14
C GLY A 138 -6.69 3.75 -15.72
N PHE A 139 -7.52 3.18 -14.84
CA PHE A 139 -7.56 3.53 -13.42
C PHE A 139 -6.21 3.30 -12.72
N THR A 140 -5.60 2.13 -12.89
CA THR A 140 -4.32 1.79 -12.23
C THR A 140 -3.19 2.72 -12.65
N ASN A 141 -3.10 3.08 -13.95
CA ASN A 141 -2.10 4.02 -14.42
C ASN A 141 -2.31 5.42 -13.84
N ALA A 142 -3.56 5.89 -13.77
CA ALA A 142 -3.89 7.19 -13.16
C ALA A 142 -3.57 7.18 -11.66
N ALA A 143 -4.01 6.15 -10.93
CA ALA A 143 -3.72 5.98 -9.51
C ALA A 143 -2.21 5.95 -9.26
N ALA A 144 -1.43 5.30 -10.11
CA ALA A 144 0.03 5.27 -10.00
C ALA A 144 0.64 6.68 -10.09
N ILE A 145 0.17 7.51 -11.02
CA ILE A 145 0.62 8.91 -11.15
C ILE A 145 0.23 9.73 -9.90
N ILE A 146 -1.01 9.58 -9.43
CA ILE A 146 -1.51 10.26 -8.24
C ILE A 146 -0.67 9.88 -7.01
N ILE A 147 -0.42 8.58 -6.81
CA ILE A 147 0.41 8.08 -5.71
C ILE A 147 1.84 8.64 -5.83
N GLY A 148 2.42 8.65 -7.03
CA GLY A 148 3.74 9.23 -7.26
C GLY A 148 3.78 10.71 -6.89
N ALA A 149 2.78 11.49 -7.33
CA ALA A 149 2.67 12.91 -7.03
C ALA A 149 2.51 13.18 -5.52
N SER A 150 1.72 12.36 -4.80
CA SER A 150 1.53 12.51 -3.35
C SER A 150 2.81 12.27 -2.54
N GLN A 151 3.84 11.66 -3.11
CA GLN A 151 5.14 11.46 -2.43
C GLN A 151 6.10 12.65 -2.63
N LEU A 152 5.83 13.55 -3.57
CA LEU A 152 6.72 14.68 -3.85
C LEU A 152 7.01 15.56 -2.60
N PRO A 153 6.02 15.90 -1.75
CA PRO A 153 6.30 16.66 -0.54
C PRO A 153 7.35 15.98 0.35
N LYS A 154 7.24 14.67 0.55
CA LYS A 154 8.19 13.89 1.37
C LYS A 154 9.58 13.79 0.74
N VAL A 155 9.66 13.79 -0.59
CA VAL A 155 10.93 13.78 -1.34
C VAL A 155 11.65 15.11 -1.22
N PHE A 156 10.92 16.23 -1.32
CA PHE A 156 11.48 17.59 -1.22
C PHE A 156 11.57 18.12 0.21
N GLY A 157 11.03 17.38 1.19
CA GLY A 157 11.01 17.81 2.60
C GLY A 157 10.05 18.98 2.86
N ILE A 158 8.96 19.05 2.10
CA ILE A 158 7.94 20.09 2.19
C ILE A 158 6.81 19.60 3.10
N ARG A 159 6.40 20.42 4.06
CA ARG A 159 5.26 20.14 4.92
C ARG A 159 3.97 20.60 4.23
N VAL A 160 3.02 19.69 4.02
CA VAL A 160 1.68 20.00 3.52
C VAL A 160 0.74 20.07 4.71
N ILE A 161 0.02 21.19 4.88
CA ILE A 161 -1.02 21.36 5.88
C ILE A 161 -2.37 21.31 5.18
N ASN A 162 -3.23 20.43 5.66
CA ASN A 162 -4.60 20.30 5.15
C ASN A 162 -5.53 21.26 5.91
N SER A 163 -6.66 21.61 5.30
CA SER A 163 -7.66 22.49 5.89
C SER A 163 -8.23 22.00 7.23
N ASN A 164 -8.08 20.72 7.53
CA ASN A 164 -8.53 20.09 8.77
C ASN A 164 -7.47 20.06 9.88
N ASP A 165 -6.24 20.51 9.59
CA ASP A 165 -5.19 20.55 10.59
C ASP A 165 -5.39 21.75 11.55
N ALA A 166 -5.15 21.55 12.86
CA ALA A 166 -5.32 22.59 13.87
C ALA A 166 -4.50 23.85 13.59
N ASP A 167 -3.38 23.70 12.88
CA ASP A 167 -2.46 24.79 12.54
C ASP A 167 -2.86 25.52 11.24
N TRP A 168 -3.94 25.12 10.55
CA TRP A 168 -4.35 25.70 9.26
C TRP A 168 -4.59 27.21 9.35
N SER A 169 -5.32 27.65 10.37
CA SER A 169 -5.67 29.05 10.53
C SER A 169 -4.48 29.96 10.81
N SER A 170 -3.44 29.43 11.42
CA SER A 170 -2.21 30.18 11.73
C SER A 170 -1.18 30.12 10.61
N ALA A 171 -1.08 28.96 9.92
CA ALA A 171 -0.07 28.75 8.89
C ALA A 171 -0.51 29.16 7.48
N CYS A 172 -1.83 29.19 7.22
CA CYS A 172 -2.40 29.37 5.88
C CYS A 172 -3.16 30.69 5.70
N GLN A 173 -3.02 31.66 6.59
CA GLN A 173 -3.52 33.01 6.36
C GLN A 173 -2.84 33.63 5.14
N PRO A 174 -3.57 34.43 4.32
CA PRO A 174 -2.98 35.13 3.17
C PRO A 174 -1.93 36.13 3.70
N LEU A 175 -0.67 35.76 3.61
CA LEU A 175 0.47 36.58 3.98
C LEU A 175 0.57 37.79 3.05
N ASN A 176 0.72 38.97 3.61
CA ASN A 176 1.05 40.18 2.86
C ASN A 176 2.41 40.02 2.16
N LEU A 177 2.65 40.78 1.11
CA LEU A 177 3.86 40.65 0.26
C LEU A 177 5.17 40.74 1.07
N ILE A 178 5.18 41.52 2.17
CA ILE A 178 6.31 41.71 3.07
C ILE A 178 6.55 40.45 3.90
N GLU A 179 5.53 39.85 4.44
CA GLU A 179 5.60 38.57 5.20
C GLU A 179 6.01 37.39 4.33
N ARG A 180 5.68 37.42 3.02
CA ARG A 180 6.18 36.44 2.04
C ARG A 180 7.68 36.55 1.81
N ILE A 181 8.26 37.75 1.85
CA ILE A 181 9.68 37.96 1.70
C ILE A 181 10.44 37.56 3.00
N GLU A 182 9.87 37.84 4.15
CA GLU A 182 10.43 37.39 5.44
C GLU A 182 10.32 35.88 5.64
N SER A 183 9.24 35.23 5.19
CA SER A 183 9.09 33.77 5.26
C SER A 183 10.03 33.02 4.32
N SER A 184 10.49 33.66 3.23
CA SER A 184 11.51 33.07 2.35
C SER A 184 12.91 33.00 2.99
N VAL A 185 13.12 33.70 4.09
CA VAL A 185 14.40 33.73 4.85
C VAL A 185 14.36 32.78 6.07
N ASN A 186 13.18 32.30 6.48
CA ASN A 186 13.04 31.47 7.66
C ASN A 186 12.84 30.00 7.27
N PRO A 187 13.84 29.10 7.48
CA PRO A 187 13.78 27.70 7.05
C PRO A 187 12.71 26.86 7.75
N ALA A 188 12.03 27.39 8.78
CA ALA A 188 10.94 26.71 9.49
C ALA A 188 9.61 26.70 8.71
N LEU A 189 9.48 27.37 7.59
CA LEU A 189 8.22 27.58 6.85
C LEU A 189 8.19 26.94 5.46
N HIS A 190 8.75 25.74 5.31
CA HIS A 190 8.52 24.90 4.10
C HIS A 190 7.11 24.27 4.12
N THR A 191 6.08 25.12 4.28
CA THR A 191 4.70 24.66 4.47
C THR A 191 3.84 25.10 3.28
N ILE A 192 3.12 24.14 2.70
CA ILE A 192 2.14 24.39 1.67
C ILE A 192 0.75 24.13 2.24
N CYS A 193 -0.14 25.07 2.05
CA CYS A 193 -1.56 24.89 2.33
C CYS A 193 -2.22 24.17 1.17
N ASN A 194 -2.90 23.07 1.48
CA ASN A 194 -3.63 22.31 0.47
C ASN A 194 -4.74 23.19 -0.12
N ALA A 195 -4.83 23.24 -1.44
CA ALA A 195 -5.86 23.98 -2.14
C ALA A 195 -7.06 23.08 -2.44
N ASP A 196 -8.24 23.67 -2.57
CA ASP A 196 -9.49 22.95 -2.86
C ASP A 196 -9.46 22.15 -4.19
N GLN A 197 -8.46 22.38 -5.04
CA GLN A 197 -8.33 21.71 -6.34
C GLN A 197 -6.93 21.11 -6.51
N SER A 198 -6.87 19.82 -6.86
CA SER A 198 -5.64 19.04 -7.00
C SER A 198 -4.55 19.65 -7.90
N TYR A 199 -4.95 20.33 -9.00
CA TYR A 199 -3.98 20.96 -9.90
C TYR A 199 -3.32 22.20 -9.28
N GLN A 200 -4.01 22.92 -8.39
CA GLN A 200 -3.44 24.08 -7.66
C GLN A 200 -2.44 23.59 -6.61
N THR A 201 -2.74 22.48 -5.94
CA THR A 201 -1.81 21.82 -5.01
C THR A 201 -0.54 21.38 -5.73
N ILE A 202 -0.67 20.75 -6.90
CA ILE A 202 0.49 20.35 -7.73
C ILE A 202 1.30 21.57 -8.17
N ALA A 203 0.66 22.64 -8.62
CA ALA A 203 1.36 23.87 -9.01
C ALA A 203 2.14 24.49 -7.84
N ARG A 204 1.52 24.60 -6.68
CA ARG A 204 2.17 25.07 -5.44
C ARG A 204 3.32 24.14 -4.99
N LEU A 205 3.14 22.83 -5.14
CA LEU A 205 4.20 21.84 -4.86
C LEU A 205 5.40 22.05 -5.77
N ILE A 206 5.20 22.28 -7.06
CA ILE A 206 6.28 22.54 -8.02
C ILE A 206 6.99 23.86 -7.68
N GLU A 207 6.25 24.91 -7.39
CA GLU A 207 6.78 26.20 -7.00
C GLU A 207 7.63 26.07 -5.72
N SER A 208 7.09 25.43 -4.68
CA SER A 208 7.81 25.16 -3.42
C SER A 208 9.01 24.25 -3.60
N ALA A 209 8.92 23.27 -4.47
CA ALA A 209 10.04 22.37 -4.78
C ALA A 209 11.22 23.11 -5.41
N ILE A 210 10.97 24.20 -6.15
CA ILE A 210 12.04 25.03 -6.76
C ILE A 210 12.72 25.92 -5.72
N PHE A 211 11.94 26.52 -4.81
CA PHE A 211 12.44 27.55 -3.90
C PHE A 211 12.73 27.07 -2.49
N ASN A 212 12.04 26.03 -2.02
CA ASN A 212 12.02 25.61 -0.61
C ASN A 212 12.40 24.13 -0.40
N THR A 213 13.27 23.56 -1.23
CA THR A 213 13.70 22.17 -1.08
C THR A 213 14.64 22.00 0.11
N HIS A 214 14.31 21.09 1.02
CA HIS A 214 15.22 20.66 2.07
C HIS A 214 16.27 19.71 1.50
N ILE A 215 17.48 20.21 1.26
CA ILE A 215 18.55 19.48 0.56
C ILE A 215 18.89 18.14 1.23
N PRO A 216 19.01 18.00 2.57
CA PRO A 216 19.28 16.70 3.19
C PRO A 216 18.18 15.68 2.90
N THR A 217 16.91 16.09 2.88
CA THR A 217 15.77 15.21 2.58
C THR A 217 15.79 14.77 1.11
N LEU A 218 16.03 15.69 0.18
CA LEU A 218 16.18 15.36 -1.22
C LEU A 218 17.34 14.40 -1.47
N ALA A 219 18.50 14.64 -0.84
CA ALA A 219 19.64 13.73 -0.93
C ALA A 219 19.32 12.33 -0.41
N MET A 220 18.58 12.24 0.72
CA MET A 220 18.13 10.97 1.29
C MET A 220 17.17 10.24 0.35
N ALA A 221 16.19 10.94 -0.23
CA ALA A 221 15.24 10.36 -1.18
C ALA A 221 15.94 9.87 -2.45
N LEU A 222 16.80 10.70 -3.05
CA LEU A 222 17.55 10.35 -4.27
C LEU A 222 18.52 9.20 -4.04
N SER A 223 19.24 9.19 -2.91
CA SER A 223 20.11 8.05 -2.54
C SER A 223 19.30 6.78 -2.35
N GLY A 224 18.08 6.87 -1.80
CA GLY A 224 17.14 5.75 -1.67
C GLY A 224 16.73 5.19 -3.04
N VAL A 225 16.26 6.05 -3.95
CA VAL A 225 15.87 5.66 -5.31
C VAL A 225 17.05 5.04 -6.06
N LEU A 226 18.20 5.74 -6.06
CA LEU A 226 19.42 5.27 -6.74
C LEU A 226 19.91 3.94 -6.15
N GLY A 227 19.90 3.82 -4.82
CA GLY A 227 20.28 2.58 -4.12
C GLY A 227 19.41 1.41 -4.53
N ILE A 228 18.07 1.58 -4.60
CA ILE A 228 17.16 0.52 -5.06
C ILE A 228 17.46 0.14 -6.53
N ILE A 229 17.68 1.10 -7.42
CA ILE A 229 17.99 0.86 -8.83
C ILE A 229 19.32 0.10 -8.97
N LEU A 230 20.37 0.57 -8.29
CA LEU A 230 21.70 -0.04 -8.35
C LEU A 230 21.70 -1.47 -7.79
N LEU A 231 21.05 -1.68 -6.63
CA LEU A 231 20.96 -3.02 -6.05
C LEU A 231 20.18 -3.98 -6.94
N LYS A 232 19.05 -3.55 -7.53
CA LYS A 232 18.31 -4.39 -8.49
C LYS A 232 19.13 -4.75 -9.72
N LYS A 233 20.01 -3.84 -10.18
CA LYS A 233 20.85 -4.04 -11.38
C LYS A 233 22.07 -4.91 -11.08
N PHE A 234 22.81 -4.62 -10.00
CA PHE A 234 24.11 -5.25 -9.71
C PHE A 234 24.02 -6.43 -8.75
N SER A 235 23.01 -6.46 -7.88
CA SER A 235 22.85 -7.53 -6.87
C SER A 235 21.39 -8.01 -6.80
N PRO A 236 20.84 -8.62 -7.86
CA PRO A 236 19.41 -8.99 -7.92
C PRO A 236 18.99 -10.02 -6.87
N ARG A 237 19.97 -10.69 -6.21
CA ARG A 237 19.70 -11.63 -5.11
C ARG A 237 19.46 -10.94 -3.77
N MET A 238 19.89 -9.69 -3.61
CA MET A 238 19.67 -8.93 -2.38
C MET A 238 18.29 -8.26 -2.39
N PRO A 239 17.56 -8.25 -1.26
CA PRO A 239 16.29 -7.53 -1.13
C PRO A 239 16.56 -6.02 -1.12
N ALA A 240 16.58 -5.39 -2.30
CA ALA A 240 16.99 -3.99 -2.49
C ALA A 240 16.25 -3.01 -1.57
N ILE A 241 14.93 -3.20 -1.38
CA ILE A 241 14.09 -2.32 -0.56
C ILE A 241 14.55 -2.36 0.90
N LEU A 242 14.77 -3.56 1.47
CA LEU A 242 15.24 -3.69 2.84
C LEU A 242 16.65 -3.13 3.02
N THR A 243 17.56 -3.49 2.10
CA THR A 243 18.96 -3.04 2.17
C THR A 243 19.03 -1.51 2.19
N VAL A 244 18.25 -0.84 1.34
CA VAL A 244 18.18 0.62 1.32
C VAL A 244 17.53 1.14 2.61
N ALA A 245 16.46 0.52 3.10
CA ALA A 245 15.84 0.93 4.36
C ALA A 245 16.82 0.84 5.55
N ILE A 246 17.59 -0.25 5.66
CA ILE A 246 18.60 -0.42 6.73
C ILE A 246 19.72 0.63 6.60
N ILE A 247 20.27 0.79 5.39
CA ILE A 247 21.36 1.74 5.16
C ILE A 247 20.90 3.18 5.44
N SER A 248 19.72 3.56 4.98
CA SER A 248 19.19 4.89 5.20
C SER A 248 18.84 5.15 6.67
N THR A 249 18.33 4.12 7.39
CA THR A 249 18.09 4.22 8.85
C THR A 249 19.41 4.40 9.61
N ALA A 250 20.43 3.61 9.28
CA ALA A 250 21.75 3.75 9.89
C ALA A 250 22.39 5.10 9.55
N ALA A 251 22.29 5.56 8.30
CA ALA A 251 22.77 6.88 7.92
C ALA A 251 22.04 7.98 8.67
N SER A 252 20.71 7.91 8.75
CA SER A 252 19.87 8.87 9.50
C SER A 252 20.30 8.99 10.96
N PHE A 253 20.55 7.86 11.61
CA PHE A 253 21.04 7.83 12.98
C PHE A 253 22.44 8.45 13.11
N LEU A 254 23.38 8.08 12.20
CA LEU A 254 24.77 8.54 12.29
C LEU A 254 24.96 10.04 12.02
N ILE A 255 24.15 10.63 11.12
CA ILE A 255 24.24 12.06 10.77
C ILE A 255 23.31 12.93 11.61
N ASP A 256 22.57 12.32 12.57
CA ASP A 256 21.52 13.01 13.34
C ASP A 256 20.55 13.78 12.44
N TYR A 257 19.96 13.03 11.49
CA TYR A 257 19.11 13.58 10.42
C TYR A 257 17.89 14.35 10.96
N GLU A 258 17.40 13.96 12.14
CA GLU A 258 16.27 14.64 12.82
C GLU A 258 16.66 16.05 13.26
N SER A 259 17.86 16.25 13.83
CA SER A 259 18.34 17.56 14.23
C SER A 259 18.58 18.50 13.05
N MET A 260 18.82 17.94 11.85
CA MET A 260 18.92 18.68 10.59
C MET A 260 17.55 19.07 10.01
N GLY A 261 16.44 18.78 10.68
CA GLY A 261 15.07 19.03 10.21
C GLY A 261 14.48 17.93 9.31
N GLY A 262 15.15 16.79 9.20
CA GLY A 262 14.66 15.65 8.41
C GLY A 262 13.55 14.89 9.13
N ALA A 263 12.46 14.60 8.43
CA ALA A 263 11.35 13.82 8.98
C ALA A 263 11.68 12.33 9.07
N ILE A 264 11.50 11.74 10.25
CA ILE A 264 11.66 10.31 10.53
C ILE A 264 10.32 9.67 10.92
N VAL A 265 10.29 8.35 11.05
CA VAL A 265 9.07 7.62 11.42
C VAL A 265 8.65 7.89 12.86
N ASN A 266 9.59 8.21 13.73
CA ASN A 266 9.40 8.40 15.18
C ASN A 266 8.98 7.13 15.94
N SER A 267 8.53 7.28 17.20
CA SER A 267 8.08 6.19 18.02
C SER A 267 6.81 5.55 17.42
N ILE A 268 6.89 4.26 17.19
CA ILE A 268 5.75 3.46 16.77
C ILE A 268 5.09 2.92 18.05
N GLU A 269 3.91 3.43 18.36
CA GLU A 269 3.09 2.90 19.46
C GLU A 269 2.53 1.53 19.07
N ILE A 270 2.88 0.49 19.84
CA ILE A 270 2.55 -0.90 19.52
C ILE A 270 1.31 -1.38 20.28
N ASP A 271 0.56 -0.50 20.91
CA ASP A 271 -0.53 -0.84 21.84
C ASP A 271 -1.65 -1.70 21.23
N GLY A 272 -1.62 -1.92 19.92
CA GLY A 272 -2.71 -2.57 19.18
C GLY A 272 -2.44 -3.95 18.61
N LEU A 273 -1.19 -4.47 18.57
CA LEU A 273 -0.86 -5.65 17.76
C LEU A 273 -1.63 -6.91 18.13
N PHE A 274 -1.84 -7.13 19.41
CA PHE A 274 -2.58 -8.30 19.93
C PHE A 274 -3.91 -7.91 20.55
N SER A 275 -4.29 -6.63 20.48
CA SER A 275 -5.58 -6.20 20.99
C SER A 275 -6.66 -6.45 19.93
N PHE A 276 -7.46 -7.46 20.18
CA PHE A 276 -8.72 -7.65 19.46
C PHE A 276 -9.64 -6.49 19.81
N LYS A 277 -9.94 -5.65 18.81
CA LYS A 277 -10.90 -4.56 18.94
C LYS A 277 -12.04 -4.77 17.96
N ILE A 278 -13.26 -4.72 18.47
CA ILE A 278 -14.44 -4.72 17.61
C ILE A 278 -14.54 -3.31 17.01
N PRO A 279 -14.58 -3.18 15.68
CA PRO A 279 -14.79 -1.88 15.04
C PRO A 279 -16.07 -1.23 15.54
N SER A 280 -16.04 0.07 15.75
CA SER A 280 -17.24 0.82 16.13
C SER A 280 -18.23 0.83 14.96
N PHE A 281 -19.47 0.42 15.20
CA PHE A 281 -20.53 0.44 14.18
C PHE A 281 -21.21 1.82 14.20
N ASP A 282 -20.78 2.69 13.29
CA ASP A 282 -21.48 3.94 12.97
C ASP A 282 -22.31 3.71 11.70
N PHE A 283 -23.63 3.55 11.86
CA PHE A 283 -24.54 3.27 10.76
C PHE A 283 -24.62 4.42 9.75
N ASN A 284 -24.38 5.66 10.16
CA ASN A 284 -24.38 6.81 9.26
C ASN A 284 -23.15 6.77 8.34
N ALA A 285 -21.97 6.56 8.93
CA ALA A 285 -20.73 6.42 8.18
C ALA A 285 -20.72 5.15 7.31
N MET A 286 -21.34 4.05 7.77
CA MET A 286 -21.40 2.79 7.00
C MET A 286 -22.07 2.97 5.63
N GLY A 287 -23.10 3.83 5.52
CA GLY A 287 -23.79 4.09 4.25
C GLY A 287 -22.85 4.68 3.21
N THR A 288 -22.07 5.70 3.57
CA THR A 288 -21.09 6.34 2.69
C THR A 288 -19.91 5.41 2.42
N LEU A 289 -19.37 4.77 3.47
CA LEU A 289 -18.26 3.82 3.35
C LEU A 289 -18.61 2.60 2.49
N PHE A 290 -19.88 2.21 2.40
CA PHE A 290 -20.31 1.05 1.63
C PHE A 290 -20.04 1.21 0.13
N VAL A 291 -20.22 2.40 -0.43
CA VAL A 291 -19.93 2.69 -1.84
C VAL A 291 -18.42 2.54 -2.11
N TYR A 292 -17.60 3.12 -1.23
CA TYR A 292 -16.15 2.97 -1.30
C TYR A 292 -15.70 1.52 -1.10
N ALA A 293 -16.33 0.81 -0.16
CA ALA A 293 -16.03 -0.60 0.10
C ALA A 293 -16.30 -1.49 -1.11
N ILE A 294 -17.40 -1.28 -1.85
CA ILE A 294 -17.65 -2.00 -3.10
C ILE A 294 -16.53 -1.72 -4.10
N THR A 295 -16.15 -0.45 -4.28
CA THR A 295 -15.09 -0.04 -5.21
C THR A 295 -13.76 -0.69 -4.84
N ILE A 296 -13.35 -0.59 -3.56
CA ILE A 296 -12.13 -1.21 -3.04
C ILE A 296 -12.17 -2.73 -3.21
N SER A 297 -13.32 -3.35 -2.91
CA SER A 297 -13.49 -4.80 -3.03
C SER A 297 -13.32 -5.28 -4.47
N LEU A 298 -13.93 -4.60 -5.42
CA LEU A 298 -13.89 -4.99 -6.83
C LEU A 298 -12.50 -4.74 -7.44
N ILE A 299 -11.93 -3.55 -7.24
CA ILE A 299 -10.62 -3.18 -7.78
C ILE A 299 -9.52 -4.01 -7.11
N GLY A 300 -9.51 -4.08 -5.77
CA GLY A 300 -8.53 -4.84 -5.02
C GLY A 300 -8.57 -6.32 -5.36
N PHE A 301 -9.77 -6.91 -5.45
CA PHE A 301 -9.88 -8.31 -5.82
C PHE A 301 -9.48 -8.58 -7.28
N MET A 302 -9.80 -7.67 -8.20
CA MET A 302 -9.38 -7.81 -9.59
C MET A 302 -7.86 -7.76 -9.73
N GLU A 303 -7.18 -6.88 -8.98
CA GLU A 303 -5.72 -6.86 -8.90
C GLU A 303 -5.20 -8.20 -8.35
N ALA A 304 -5.73 -8.66 -7.21
CA ALA A 304 -5.33 -9.92 -6.59
C ALA A 304 -5.51 -11.13 -7.52
N ILE A 305 -6.66 -11.25 -8.18
CA ILE A 305 -6.95 -12.40 -9.07
C ILE A 305 -6.12 -12.35 -10.36
N SER A 306 -5.83 -11.15 -10.88
CA SER A 306 -4.95 -11.00 -12.04
C SER A 306 -3.55 -11.48 -11.73
N VAL A 307 -3.02 -11.11 -10.57
CA VAL A 307 -1.74 -11.58 -10.04
C VAL A 307 -1.77 -13.09 -9.84
N ALA A 308 -2.78 -13.60 -9.15
CA ALA A 308 -2.93 -15.03 -8.88
C ALA A 308 -3.02 -15.87 -10.16
N LYS A 309 -3.76 -15.40 -11.17
CA LYS A 309 -3.83 -16.04 -12.50
C LYS A 309 -2.49 -16.05 -13.22
N SER A 310 -1.75 -14.93 -13.17
CA SER A 310 -0.40 -14.83 -13.76
C SER A 310 0.57 -15.82 -13.09
N MET A 311 0.56 -15.91 -11.76
CA MET A 311 1.38 -16.88 -11.02
C MET A 311 0.95 -18.32 -11.31
N ALA A 312 -0.36 -18.58 -11.35
CA ALA A 312 -0.90 -19.90 -11.65
C ALA A 312 -0.53 -20.38 -13.06
N ALA A 313 -0.49 -19.47 -14.05
CA ALA A 313 -0.05 -19.80 -15.40
C ALA A 313 1.42 -20.23 -15.43
N THR A 314 2.28 -19.59 -14.65
CA THR A 314 3.71 -19.91 -14.55
C THR A 314 3.95 -21.21 -13.76
N THR A 315 3.23 -21.42 -12.66
CA THR A 315 3.43 -22.57 -11.76
C THR A 315 2.55 -23.77 -12.11
N LYS A 316 1.64 -23.63 -13.08
CA LYS A 316 0.67 -24.65 -13.52
C LYS A 316 -0.25 -25.13 -12.38
N GLN A 317 -0.49 -24.30 -11.36
CA GLN A 317 -1.41 -24.60 -10.27
C GLN A 317 -2.86 -24.32 -10.68
N ARG A 318 -3.80 -25.05 -10.07
CA ARG A 318 -5.23 -24.76 -10.21
C ARG A 318 -5.62 -23.65 -9.26
N LEU A 319 -6.28 -22.63 -9.79
CA LEU A 319 -6.77 -21.48 -9.03
C LEU A 319 -8.29 -21.53 -8.98
N ASP A 320 -8.87 -21.43 -7.78
CA ASP A 320 -10.30 -21.25 -7.56
C ASP A 320 -10.57 -19.79 -7.19
N VAL A 321 -11.22 -19.05 -8.08
CA VAL A 321 -11.52 -17.61 -7.93
C VAL A 321 -12.42 -17.34 -6.72
N ASN A 322 -13.40 -18.21 -6.47
CA ASN A 322 -14.31 -18.04 -5.34
C ASN A 322 -13.60 -18.29 -4.00
N GLN A 323 -12.72 -19.29 -3.97
CA GLN A 323 -11.91 -19.56 -2.79
C GLN A 323 -10.92 -18.42 -2.52
N GLU A 324 -10.38 -17.79 -3.57
CA GLU A 324 -9.52 -16.61 -3.41
C GLU A 324 -10.30 -15.42 -2.84
N LEU A 325 -11.56 -15.20 -3.26
CA LEU A 325 -12.47 -14.22 -2.66
C LEU A 325 -12.70 -14.47 -1.17
N ILE A 326 -12.91 -15.73 -0.79
CA ILE A 326 -13.06 -16.12 0.62
C ILE A 326 -11.78 -15.78 1.39
N GLY A 327 -10.61 -16.12 0.85
CA GLY A 327 -9.32 -15.82 1.47
C GLY A 327 -9.09 -14.32 1.64
N GLN A 328 -9.34 -13.51 0.62
CA GLN A 328 -9.20 -12.05 0.68
C GLN A 328 -10.24 -11.42 1.64
N GLY A 329 -11.49 -11.90 1.60
CA GLY A 329 -12.55 -11.45 2.51
C GLY A 329 -12.21 -11.70 3.97
N LEU A 330 -11.76 -12.92 4.31
CA LEU A 330 -11.32 -13.26 5.67
C LEU A 330 -10.08 -12.48 6.10
N SER A 331 -9.14 -12.21 5.18
CA SER A 331 -7.99 -11.36 5.44
C SER A 331 -8.41 -9.94 5.81
N ASN A 332 -9.36 -9.35 5.09
CA ASN A 332 -9.87 -8.01 5.37
C ASN A 332 -10.65 -7.95 6.68
N ILE A 333 -11.48 -8.96 6.97
CA ILE A 333 -12.17 -9.08 8.27
C ILE A 333 -11.15 -9.17 9.40
N THR A 334 -10.13 -10.02 9.27
CA THR A 334 -9.07 -10.15 10.26
C THR A 334 -8.31 -8.83 10.43
N SER A 335 -8.00 -8.13 9.34
CA SER A 335 -7.36 -6.82 9.38
C SER A 335 -8.16 -5.84 10.24
N SER A 336 -9.47 -5.79 10.05
CA SER A 336 -10.38 -4.94 10.80
C SER A 336 -10.35 -5.19 12.31
N PHE A 337 -10.41 -6.45 12.74
CA PHE A 337 -10.40 -6.79 14.17
C PHE A 337 -9.05 -6.59 14.86
N PHE A 338 -7.96 -6.56 14.10
CA PHE A 338 -6.60 -6.33 14.60
C PHE A 338 -6.06 -4.96 14.21
N GLN A 339 -6.94 -3.97 14.11
CA GLN A 339 -6.62 -2.56 13.90
C GLN A 339 -5.82 -2.28 12.60
N GLY A 340 -5.86 -3.20 11.65
CA GLY A 340 -5.35 -2.93 10.31
C GLY A 340 -6.38 -2.20 9.45
N TYR A 341 -6.04 -2.00 8.20
CA TYR A 341 -6.92 -1.44 7.18
C TYR A 341 -7.06 -2.39 5.99
N ALA A 342 -7.80 -1.99 4.95
CA ALA A 342 -8.10 -2.86 3.82
C ALA A 342 -6.83 -3.34 3.09
N VAL A 343 -6.78 -4.65 2.79
CA VAL A 343 -5.65 -5.34 2.16
C VAL A 343 -6.06 -6.01 0.86
N SER A 344 -5.08 -6.29 0.01
CA SER A 344 -5.27 -7.04 -1.24
C SER A 344 -4.00 -7.79 -1.64
N GLY A 345 -4.06 -8.54 -2.75
CA GLY A 345 -2.90 -9.21 -3.33
C GLY A 345 -1.97 -8.25 -4.05
N SER A 346 -0.67 -8.35 -3.80
CA SER A 346 0.36 -7.49 -4.37
C SER A 346 1.12 -8.16 -5.51
N PHE A 347 1.16 -7.50 -6.68
CA PHE A 347 1.95 -8.00 -7.82
C PHE A 347 3.45 -8.08 -7.49
N SER A 348 4.04 -7.00 -6.99
CA SER A 348 5.48 -6.92 -6.75
C SER A 348 5.96 -7.95 -5.71
N ARG A 349 5.24 -8.10 -4.62
CA ARG A 349 5.57 -9.08 -3.57
C ARG A 349 5.36 -10.51 -4.03
N SER A 350 4.28 -10.78 -4.76
CA SER A 350 4.03 -12.12 -5.33
C SER A 350 5.09 -12.52 -6.36
N ALA A 351 5.56 -11.57 -7.17
CA ALA A 351 6.68 -11.80 -8.08
C ALA A 351 7.97 -12.11 -7.32
N VAL A 352 8.25 -11.38 -6.23
CA VAL A 352 9.40 -11.68 -5.34
C VAL A 352 9.24 -13.05 -4.72
N ASN A 353 8.06 -13.40 -4.22
CA ASN A 353 7.76 -14.71 -3.63
C ASN A 353 8.03 -15.84 -4.63
N LEU A 354 7.53 -15.72 -5.86
CA LEU A 354 7.75 -16.68 -6.92
C LEU A 354 9.23 -16.79 -7.32
N THR A 355 9.91 -15.65 -7.53
CA THR A 355 11.32 -15.64 -7.96
C THR A 355 12.29 -16.10 -6.87
N ALA A 356 11.91 -15.93 -5.60
CA ALA A 356 12.63 -16.48 -4.46
C ALA A 356 12.42 -18.00 -4.29
N GLY A 357 11.54 -18.60 -5.09
CA GLY A 357 11.33 -20.04 -5.17
C GLY A 357 10.18 -20.58 -4.32
N ALA A 358 9.22 -19.75 -3.92
CA ALA A 358 8.05 -20.20 -3.15
C ALA A 358 7.28 -21.31 -3.88
N VAL A 359 7.04 -22.41 -3.20
CA VAL A 359 6.32 -23.59 -3.71
C VAL A 359 4.92 -23.65 -3.12
N THR A 360 4.75 -23.27 -1.86
CA THR A 360 3.46 -23.36 -1.14
C THR A 360 3.10 -22.05 -0.45
N GLY A 361 1.87 -21.97 0.09
CA GLY A 361 1.42 -20.85 0.90
C GLY A 361 2.20 -20.70 2.22
N PHE A 362 3.01 -21.69 2.61
CA PHE A 362 3.84 -21.63 3.79
C PHE A 362 4.86 -20.48 3.75
N ALA A 363 5.33 -20.09 2.56
CA ALA A 363 6.18 -18.91 2.41
C ALA A 363 5.50 -17.65 2.99
N SER A 364 4.20 -17.45 2.72
CA SER A 364 3.45 -16.32 3.28
C SER A 364 3.19 -16.47 4.79
N VAL A 365 3.07 -17.70 5.31
CA VAL A 365 3.03 -17.96 6.77
C VAL A 365 4.33 -17.50 7.42
N ILE A 366 5.48 -17.86 6.86
CA ILE A 366 6.80 -17.41 7.34
C ILE A 366 6.89 -15.87 7.27
N THR A 367 6.43 -15.27 6.18
CA THR A 367 6.37 -13.81 6.06
C THR A 367 5.60 -13.19 7.21
N ALA A 368 4.39 -13.69 7.51
CA ALA A 368 3.56 -13.20 8.60
C ALA A 368 4.28 -13.32 9.95
N VAL A 369 4.86 -14.48 10.24
CA VAL A 369 5.61 -14.70 11.49
C VAL A 369 6.76 -13.70 11.64
N ILE A 370 7.54 -13.46 10.59
CA ILE A 370 8.66 -12.50 10.65
C ILE A 370 8.14 -11.07 10.84
N VAL A 371 7.04 -10.70 10.18
CA VAL A 371 6.41 -9.38 10.42
C VAL A 371 5.99 -9.26 11.88
N GLY A 372 5.35 -10.28 12.46
CA GLY A 372 4.98 -10.30 13.87
C GLY A 372 6.21 -10.13 14.80
N LEU A 373 7.30 -10.84 14.51
CA LEU A 373 8.57 -10.69 15.24
C LEU A 373 9.16 -9.28 15.07
N THR A 374 9.05 -8.71 13.88
CA THR A 374 9.51 -7.32 13.59
C THR A 374 8.75 -6.33 14.45
N ILE A 375 7.43 -6.47 14.56
CA ILE A 375 6.61 -5.57 15.37
C ILE A 375 7.01 -5.65 16.85
N VAL A 376 7.23 -6.86 17.39
CA VAL A 376 7.53 -7.04 18.81
C VAL A 376 8.95 -6.60 19.18
N TRP A 377 9.94 -6.91 18.34
CA TRP A 377 11.36 -6.74 18.71
C TRP A 377 12.13 -5.71 17.90
N LEU A 378 11.77 -5.50 16.63
CA LEU A 378 12.55 -4.67 15.72
C LEU A 378 11.97 -3.26 15.54
N THR A 379 10.80 -2.97 16.11
CA THR A 379 10.17 -1.64 16.02
C THR A 379 11.07 -0.50 16.49
N PRO A 380 11.85 -0.63 17.59
CA PRO A 380 12.77 0.45 17.98
C PRO A 380 13.82 0.78 16.92
N LEU A 381 14.21 -0.19 16.08
CA LEU A 381 15.15 0.04 14.98
C LEU A 381 14.54 0.85 13.84
N LEU A 382 13.21 0.85 13.72
CA LEU A 382 12.48 1.59 12.69
C LEU A 382 12.27 3.07 13.06
N TYR A 383 12.58 3.49 14.30
CA TYR A 383 12.43 4.86 14.77
C TYR A 383 13.11 5.87 13.86
N HIS A 384 14.38 5.65 13.53
CA HIS A 384 15.19 6.56 12.71
C HIS A 384 14.99 6.38 11.19
N LEU A 385 14.01 5.58 10.75
CA LEU A 385 13.74 5.39 9.32
C LEU A 385 13.23 6.70 8.69
N PRO A 386 13.95 7.27 7.68
CA PRO A 386 13.54 8.54 7.09
C PRO A 386 12.24 8.43 6.30
N GLN A 387 11.36 9.42 6.42
CA GLN A 387 10.15 9.54 5.60
C GLN A 387 10.48 9.63 4.11
N ALA A 388 11.59 10.28 3.77
CA ALA A 388 12.12 10.35 2.41
C ALA A 388 12.44 8.98 1.81
N THR A 389 12.96 8.05 2.62
CA THR A 389 13.22 6.67 2.19
C THR A 389 11.92 5.91 1.93
N LEU A 390 10.90 6.08 2.78
CA LEU A 390 9.59 5.48 2.54
C LEU A 390 8.95 6.02 1.25
N ALA A 391 9.08 7.32 0.99
CA ALA A 391 8.65 7.92 -0.27
C ALA A 391 9.38 7.33 -1.49
N ALA A 392 10.71 7.15 -1.39
CA ALA A 392 11.50 6.49 -2.43
C ALA A 392 11.03 5.05 -2.70
N ILE A 393 10.70 4.29 -1.66
CA ILE A 393 10.16 2.92 -1.76
C ILE A 393 8.80 2.92 -2.47
N ILE A 394 7.91 3.86 -2.13
CA ILE A 394 6.60 4.02 -2.80
C ILE A 394 6.82 4.35 -4.28
N LEU A 395 7.62 5.36 -4.60
CA LEU A 395 7.91 5.76 -5.97
C LEU A 395 8.42 4.58 -6.81
N MET A 396 9.37 3.82 -6.28
CA MET A 396 9.92 2.65 -6.98
C MET A 396 8.93 1.48 -7.11
N SER A 397 7.96 1.40 -6.22
CA SER A 397 6.88 0.40 -6.30
C SER A 397 5.84 0.79 -7.32
N VAL A 398 5.50 2.09 -7.38
CA VAL A 398 4.46 2.65 -8.23
C VAL A 398 4.89 2.73 -9.69
N VAL A 399 6.16 3.01 -9.97
CA VAL A 399 6.71 2.97 -11.35
C VAL A 399 6.41 1.63 -12.03
N ASN A 400 6.40 0.53 -11.28
CA ASN A 400 6.08 -0.79 -11.80
C ASN A 400 4.58 -1.00 -12.07
N LEU A 401 3.70 -0.10 -11.63
CA LEU A 401 2.25 -0.14 -11.92
C LEU A 401 1.92 0.60 -13.22
N ILE A 402 2.81 1.48 -13.69
CA ILE A 402 2.59 2.26 -14.91
C ILE A 402 2.86 1.38 -16.13
N HIS A 403 1.79 0.91 -16.75
CA HIS A 403 1.84 0.08 -17.96
C HIS A 403 0.87 0.60 -19.02
N PHE A 404 1.38 1.38 -19.96
CA PHE A 404 0.59 1.84 -21.11
C PHE A 404 0.46 0.81 -22.24
N GLY A 405 1.21 -0.29 -22.17
CA GLY A 405 1.18 -1.36 -23.18
C GLY A 405 -0.20 -1.95 -23.40
N PRO A 406 -0.90 -2.42 -22.36
CA PRO A 406 -2.26 -2.96 -22.48
C PRO A 406 -3.26 -1.93 -23.03
N LEU A 407 -3.17 -0.65 -22.63
CA LEU A 407 -4.03 0.41 -23.14
C LEU A 407 -3.80 0.66 -24.64
N ARG A 408 -2.52 0.67 -25.07
CA ARG A 408 -2.17 0.76 -26.49
C ARG A 408 -2.63 -0.47 -27.29
N HIS A 409 -2.57 -1.66 -26.70
CA HIS A 409 -3.06 -2.89 -27.29
C HIS A 409 -4.58 -2.86 -27.46
N ALA A 410 -5.32 -2.49 -26.41
CA ALA A 410 -6.77 -2.32 -26.47
C ALA A 410 -7.18 -1.36 -27.61
N TRP A 411 -6.46 -0.25 -27.77
CA TRP A 411 -6.70 0.71 -28.85
C TRP A 411 -6.49 0.14 -30.26
N LYS A 412 -5.56 -0.80 -30.39
CA LYS A 412 -5.30 -1.48 -31.68
C LYS A 412 -6.31 -2.56 -32.00
N VAL A 413 -6.82 -3.27 -30.99
CA VAL A 413 -7.75 -4.37 -31.16
C VAL A 413 -9.16 -3.83 -31.34
N GLU A 414 -9.60 -2.94 -30.46
CA GLU A 414 -10.93 -2.33 -30.50
C GLU A 414 -10.84 -0.89 -29.99
N LYS A 415 -11.12 0.07 -30.88
CA LYS A 415 -11.01 1.51 -30.57
C LYS A 415 -11.93 1.94 -29.42
N HIS A 416 -13.08 1.27 -29.28
CA HIS A 416 -14.03 1.54 -28.20
C HIS A 416 -13.40 1.26 -26.82
N ASP A 417 -12.76 0.13 -26.65
CA ASP A 417 -12.04 -0.25 -25.44
C ASP A 417 -10.87 0.70 -25.13
N GLY A 418 -10.17 1.15 -26.18
CA GLY A 418 -9.14 2.17 -26.05
C GLY A 418 -9.68 3.50 -25.51
N TRP A 419 -10.81 3.97 -26.02
CA TRP A 419 -11.48 5.18 -25.54
C TRP A 419 -11.96 5.05 -24.11
N VAL A 420 -12.57 3.93 -23.75
CA VAL A 420 -13.04 3.66 -22.38
C VAL A 420 -11.88 3.70 -21.40
N GLY A 421 -10.75 3.03 -21.72
CA GLY A 421 -9.57 3.06 -20.87
C GLY A 421 -8.94 4.45 -20.74
N LEU A 422 -8.86 5.21 -21.83
CA LEU A 422 -8.34 6.59 -21.81
C LEU A 422 -9.27 7.52 -21.01
N LEU A 423 -10.58 7.40 -21.22
CA LEU A 423 -11.57 8.20 -20.48
C LEU A 423 -11.46 7.92 -18.98
N THR A 424 -11.37 6.63 -18.59
CA THR A 424 -11.19 6.24 -17.19
C THR A 424 -9.89 6.84 -16.62
N PHE A 425 -8.80 6.79 -17.37
CA PHE A 425 -7.52 7.40 -16.97
C PHE A 425 -7.66 8.90 -16.70
N ILE A 426 -8.24 9.64 -17.66
CA ILE A 426 -8.42 11.11 -17.55
C ILE A 426 -9.38 11.45 -16.40
N MET A 427 -10.52 10.76 -16.32
CA MET A 427 -11.51 10.99 -15.27
C MET A 427 -10.92 10.74 -13.88
N THR A 428 -10.14 9.67 -13.73
CA THR A 428 -9.46 9.40 -12.45
C THR A 428 -8.46 10.48 -12.08
N LEU A 429 -7.70 11.03 -13.04
CA LEU A 429 -6.76 12.13 -12.77
C LEU A 429 -7.46 13.44 -12.42
N VAL A 430 -8.58 13.74 -13.09
CA VAL A 430 -9.31 15.02 -12.93
C VAL A 430 -10.15 15.03 -11.66
N PHE A 431 -10.82 13.91 -11.37
CA PHE A 431 -11.73 13.77 -10.23
C PHE A 431 -11.08 13.04 -9.04
N ALA A 432 -9.76 12.89 -9.03
CA ALA A 432 -9.09 12.36 -7.84
C ALA A 432 -9.42 13.26 -6.65
N PRO A 433 -10.06 12.73 -5.60
CA PRO A 433 -10.26 13.49 -4.38
C PRO A 433 -8.89 13.78 -3.78
N HIS A 434 -8.68 15.03 -3.46
CA HIS A 434 -7.58 15.64 -2.70
C HIS A 434 -6.26 14.85 -2.62
N LEU A 435 -5.27 15.32 -3.34
CA LEU A 435 -3.87 14.93 -3.19
C LEU A 435 -3.28 15.49 -1.90
#